data_51bb27a06cca9286c28810b6774e7cf9
#
_entry.id   51bb27a06cca9286c28810b6774e7cf9
#
_cell.length_a   1.000
_cell.length_b   1.000
_cell.length_c   1.000
_cell.angle_alpha   90.00
_cell.angle_beta   90.00
_cell.angle_gamma   90.00
#
_symmetry.space_group_name_H-M   'P 1'
#
loop_
_entity.id
_entity.type
_entity.pdbx_description
1 polymer ?
#
loop_
_entity_poly.entity_id
_entity_poly.type
_entity_poly.pdbx_seq_one_letter_code
_entity_poly.pdbx_strand_id
1 'polypeptide(L)'
;NYRLDKTETYDVVSVLIGVNNQYQKKSITTYEEELKVVFEKAIKHSKKGAKGVFALNIPDYGSAPMLHHKAEQVAIEIDEFNTVFKKVASTYEIPVYDINTISKQAYSNESLIASDGLHPSGAQYKLWVEYMLPFVKQYFK
;
A
#
# COMPACT_ATOMS: atom_id res chain seq x y z
N ASN A 1 12.22 -2.79 16.16
CA ASN A 1 11.75 -1.42 16.01
C ASN A 1 12.86 -0.55 15.44
N TYR A 2 13.03 -0.57 14.11
CA TYR A 2 13.84 0.46 13.45
C TYR A 2 13.12 1.78 13.62
N ARG A 3 13.62 2.63 14.52
CA ARG A 3 13.21 4.03 14.54
C ARG A 3 14.06 4.75 13.51
N LEU A 4 13.43 5.31 12.48
CA LEU A 4 14.11 6.26 11.61
C LEU A 4 14.75 7.36 12.48
N ASP A 5 16.02 7.65 12.27
CA ASP A 5 16.65 8.80 12.89
C ASP A 5 15.85 10.04 12.47
N LYS A 6 15.55 10.92 13.43
CA LYS A 6 14.73 12.12 13.18
C LYS A 6 15.36 13.08 12.15
N THR A 7 16.63 12.92 11.86
CA THR A 7 17.42 13.75 10.94
C THR A 7 17.64 13.12 9.57
N GLU A 8 17.41 11.80 9.42
CA GLU A 8 17.61 11.13 8.13
C GLU A 8 16.61 11.55 7.09
N THR A 9 17.09 11.81 5.88
CA THR A 9 16.27 12.11 4.70
C THR A 9 16.68 11.24 3.52
N TYR A 10 15.71 10.89 2.67
CA TYR A 10 15.88 9.97 1.56
C TYR A 10 15.51 10.66 0.24
N ASP A 11 16.11 10.24 -0.86
CA ASP A 11 15.80 10.77 -2.19
C ASP A 11 14.40 10.37 -2.64
N VAL A 12 13.97 9.17 -2.25
CA VAL A 12 12.64 8.62 -2.53
C VAL A 12 12.10 7.90 -1.28
N VAL A 13 10.85 8.13 -0.97
CA VAL A 13 10.12 7.44 0.12
C VAL A 13 8.87 6.80 -0.46
N SER A 14 8.68 5.52 -0.21
CA SER A 14 7.44 4.80 -0.59
C SER A 14 6.60 4.49 0.65
N VAL A 15 5.27 4.57 0.50
CA VAL A 15 4.30 4.23 1.54
C VAL A 15 3.43 3.07 1.07
N LEU A 16 3.45 1.97 1.82
CA LEU A 16 2.55 0.82 1.67
C LEU A 16 2.10 0.40 3.06
N ILE A 17 0.87 0.74 3.43
CA ILE A 17 0.31 0.50 4.76
C ILE A 17 -1.22 0.46 4.73
N GLY A 18 -1.84 -0.14 5.75
CA GLY A 18 -3.29 -0.10 5.96
C GLY A 18 -3.95 -1.48 6.10
N VAL A 19 -3.31 -2.57 5.63
CA VAL A 19 -3.84 -3.93 5.80
C VAL A 19 -4.16 -4.22 7.27
N ASN A 20 -3.24 -3.90 8.18
CA ASN A 20 -3.44 -4.15 9.61
C ASN A 20 -4.54 -3.30 10.22
N ASN A 21 -4.78 -2.11 9.71
CA ASN A 21 -5.89 -1.27 10.17
C ASN A 21 -7.24 -1.94 9.87
N GLN A 22 -7.40 -2.41 8.63
CA GLN A 22 -8.62 -3.12 8.22
C GLN A 22 -8.73 -4.47 8.95
N TYR A 23 -7.66 -5.28 8.99
CA TYR A 23 -7.65 -6.59 9.65
C TYR A 23 -8.01 -6.50 11.14
N GLN A 24 -7.55 -5.46 11.84
CA GLN A 24 -7.86 -5.17 13.24
C GLN A 24 -9.22 -4.46 13.41
N LYS A 25 -9.99 -4.29 12.34
CA LYS A 25 -11.31 -3.64 12.34
C LYS A 25 -11.29 -2.22 12.95
N LYS A 26 -10.22 -1.47 12.70
CA LYS A 26 -10.18 -0.05 13.06
C LYS A 26 -11.21 0.72 12.24
N SER A 27 -11.76 1.78 12.81
CA SER A 27 -12.71 2.63 12.09
C SER A 27 -12.00 3.36 10.93
N ILE A 28 -12.76 3.67 9.90
CA ILE A 28 -12.29 4.49 8.77
C ILE A 28 -11.75 5.85 9.24
N THR A 29 -12.40 6.47 10.22
CA THR A 29 -11.94 7.73 10.81
C THR A 29 -10.58 7.60 11.47
N THR A 30 -10.39 6.57 12.30
CA THR A 30 -9.09 6.30 12.94
C THR A 30 -8.01 6.05 11.88
N TYR A 31 -8.34 5.28 10.84
CA TYR A 31 -7.41 5.01 9.75
C TYR A 31 -7.04 6.29 8.99
N GLU A 32 -8.00 7.16 8.68
CA GLU A 32 -7.74 8.44 8.01
C GLU A 32 -6.78 9.32 8.82
N GLU A 33 -6.97 9.39 10.14
CA GLU A 33 -6.10 10.16 11.04
C GLU A 33 -4.68 9.59 11.11
N GLU A 34 -4.55 8.27 11.29
CA GLU A 34 -3.25 7.58 11.33
C GLU A 34 -2.51 7.72 10.00
N LEU A 35 -3.23 7.65 8.88
CA LEU A 35 -2.66 7.76 7.54
C LEU A 35 -2.11 9.17 7.26
N LYS A 36 -2.78 10.23 7.71
CA LYS A 36 -2.25 11.61 7.64
C LYS A 36 -0.90 11.71 8.34
N VAL A 37 -0.79 11.16 9.56
CA VAL A 37 0.47 11.13 10.31
C VAL A 37 1.57 10.37 9.56
N VAL A 38 1.22 9.27 8.88
CA VAL A 38 2.19 8.50 8.07
C VAL A 38 2.68 9.33 6.89
N PHE A 39 1.78 9.97 6.12
CA PHE A 39 2.19 10.79 4.99
C PHE A 39 3.02 12.02 5.42
N GLU A 40 2.65 12.69 6.49
CA GLU A 40 3.43 13.80 7.03
C GLU A 40 4.86 13.37 7.42
N LYS A 41 5.00 12.18 8.03
CA LYS A 41 6.31 11.59 8.32
C LYS A 41 7.08 11.25 7.04
N ALA A 42 6.42 10.64 6.05
CA ALA A 42 7.06 10.33 4.77
C ALA A 42 7.58 11.59 4.08
N ILE A 43 6.78 12.65 4.05
CA ILE A 43 7.15 13.96 3.51
C ILE A 43 8.34 14.56 4.26
N LYS A 44 8.33 14.51 5.60
CA LYS A 44 9.41 15.00 6.44
C LYS A 44 10.73 14.29 6.19
N HIS A 45 10.70 12.99 5.91
CA HIS A 45 11.88 12.18 5.62
C HIS A 45 12.28 12.18 4.14
N SER A 46 11.56 12.88 3.28
CA SER A 46 11.91 13.06 1.88
C SER A 46 12.72 14.34 1.67
N LYS A 47 13.86 14.26 0.97
CA LYS A 47 14.65 15.44 0.58
C LYS A 47 13.89 16.42 -0.31
N LYS A 48 12.87 15.93 -1.04
CA LYS A 48 12.06 16.71 -1.98
C LYS A 48 10.65 17.02 -1.43
N GLY A 49 10.41 16.80 -0.12
CA GLY A 49 9.07 16.92 0.46
C GLY A 49 8.10 15.94 -0.19
N ALA A 50 6.84 16.35 -0.42
CA ALA A 50 5.83 15.50 -1.05
C ALA A 50 6.25 14.98 -2.43
N LYS A 51 7.00 15.76 -3.21
CA LYS A 51 7.52 15.37 -4.53
C LYS A 51 8.52 14.22 -4.50
N GLY A 52 9.05 13.85 -3.34
CA GLY A 52 9.91 12.69 -3.17
C GLY A 52 9.18 11.47 -2.60
N VAL A 53 7.84 11.53 -2.50
CA VAL A 53 7.02 10.45 -1.93
C VAL A 53 6.10 9.88 -3.01
N PHE A 54 5.93 8.56 -3.00
CA PHE A 54 4.85 7.87 -3.70
C PHE A 54 4.22 6.81 -2.80
N ALA A 55 3.03 6.37 -3.15
CA ALA A 55 2.31 5.38 -2.36
C ALA A 55 1.75 4.24 -3.22
N LEU A 56 1.53 3.10 -2.56
CA LEU A 56 0.84 1.96 -3.13
C LEU A 56 -0.41 1.70 -2.29
N ASN A 57 -1.53 1.49 -2.94
CA ASN A 57 -2.76 1.18 -2.24
C ASN A 57 -2.70 -0.21 -1.57
N ILE A 58 -3.65 -0.50 -0.68
CA ILE A 58 -3.69 -1.74 0.09
C ILE A 58 -3.97 -2.91 -0.86
N PRO A 59 -3.14 -3.98 -0.90
CA PRO A 59 -3.41 -5.18 -1.66
C PRO A 59 -4.61 -5.96 -1.08
N ASP A 60 -5.32 -6.70 -1.93
CA ASP A 60 -6.41 -7.57 -1.52
C ASP A 60 -5.89 -8.92 -1.01
N TYR A 61 -5.74 -9.03 0.29
CA TYR A 61 -5.33 -10.30 0.92
C TYR A 61 -6.46 -11.34 0.99
N GLY A 62 -7.72 -10.95 0.73
CA GLY A 62 -8.85 -11.88 0.58
C GLY A 62 -8.69 -12.82 -0.61
N SER A 63 -7.82 -12.47 -1.56
CA SER A 63 -7.46 -13.33 -2.69
C SER A 63 -6.55 -14.51 -2.32
N ALA A 64 -6.02 -14.55 -1.08
CA ALA A 64 -5.22 -15.68 -0.61
C ALA A 64 -6.10 -16.92 -0.37
N PRO A 65 -5.63 -18.15 -0.71
CA PRO A 65 -6.42 -19.38 -0.59
C PRO A 65 -7.06 -19.59 0.79
N MET A 66 -6.35 -19.27 1.86
CA MET A 66 -6.86 -19.35 3.23
C MET A 66 -8.10 -18.51 3.49
N LEU A 67 -8.35 -17.47 2.69
CA LEU A 67 -9.37 -16.46 2.91
C LEU A 67 -10.46 -16.43 1.84
N HIS A 68 -10.44 -17.40 0.89
CA HIS A 68 -11.46 -17.49 -0.16
C HIS A 68 -12.89 -17.47 0.38
N HIS A 69 -13.11 -18.05 1.57
CA HIS A 69 -14.43 -18.06 2.24
C HIS A 69 -14.89 -16.65 2.69
N LYS A 70 -14.01 -15.66 2.71
CA LYS A 70 -14.27 -14.27 3.08
C LYS A 70 -13.83 -13.28 1.99
N ALA A 71 -13.44 -13.75 0.81
CA ALA A 71 -12.82 -12.93 -0.22
C ALA A 71 -13.66 -11.70 -0.59
N GLU A 72 -14.96 -11.89 -0.79
CA GLU A 72 -15.87 -10.80 -1.14
C GLU A 72 -15.96 -9.74 -0.04
N GLN A 73 -16.12 -10.16 1.22
CA GLN A 73 -16.16 -9.24 2.35
C GLN A 73 -14.86 -8.46 2.49
N VAL A 74 -13.72 -9.14 2.41
CA VAL A 74 -12.40 -8.50 2.49
C VAL A 74 -12.21 -7.51 1.35
N ALA A 75 -12.60 -7.86 0.12
CA ALA A 75 -12.48 -6.99 -1.04
C ALA A 75 -13.28 -5.69 -0.84
N ILE A 76 -14.53 -5.77 -0.37
CA ILE A 76 -15.37 -4.59 -0.09
C ILE A 76 -14.71 -3.69 0.98
N GLU A 77 -14.30 -4.27 2.10
CA GLU A 77 -13.67 -3.51 3.18
C GLU A 77 -12.33 -2.87 2.75
N ILE A 78 -11.50 -3.59 2.00
CA ILE A 78 -10.25 -3.03 1.46
C ILE A 78 -10.52 -1.91 0.45
N ASP A 79 -11.56 -2.01 -0.37
CA ASP A 79 -11.92 -0.96 -1.33
C ASP A 79 -12.37 0.33 -0.61
N GLU A 80 -13.07 0.23 0.54
CA GLU A 80 -13.41 1.36 1.40
C GLU A 80 -12.14 2.03 1.95
N PHE A 81 -11.22 1.23 2.50
CA PHE A 81 -9.94 1.74 3.02
C PHE A 81 -9.08 2.36 1.91
N ASN A 82 -9.04 1.77 0.73
CA ASN A 82 -8.33 2.31 -0.44
C ASN A 82 -8.94 3.61 -0.96
N THR A 83 -10.24 3.79 -0.82
CA THR A 83 -10.91 5.07 -1.14
C THR A 83 -10.39 6.18 -0.23
N VAL A 84 -10.32 5.92 1.07
CA VAL A 84 -9.74 6.87 2.05
C VAL A 84 -8.25 7.08 1.80
N PHE A 85 -7.50 6.02 1.50
CA PHE A 85 -6.07 6.11 1.19
C PHE A 85 -5.81 7.07 0.03
N LYS A 86 -6.52 6.90 -1.09
CA LYS A 86 -6.40 7.77 -2.27
C LYS A 86 -6.80 9.21 -1.96
N LYS A 87 -7.89 9.40 -1.21
CA LYS A 87 -8.35 10.73 -0.77
C LYS A 87 -7.27 11.45 0.04
N VAL A 88 -6.70 10.79 1.06
CA VAL A 88 -5.66 11.39 1.90
C VAL A 88 -4.39 11.66 1.12
N ALA A 89 -3.91 10.71 0.31
CA ALA A 89 -2.73 10.91 -0.55
C ALA A 89 -2.90 12.12 -1.48
N SER A 90 -4.10 12.29 -2.06
CA SER A 90 -4.44 13.42 -2.93
C SER A 90 -4.31 14.77 -2.22
N THR A 91 -4.62 14.87 -0.92
CA THR A 91 -4.46 16.14 -0.17
C THR A 91 -3.01 16.59 -0.03
N TYR A 92 -2.07 15.66 -0.17
CA TYR A 92 -0.63 15.91 -0.16
C TYR A 92 0.02 15.87 -1.55
N GLU A 93 -0.79 15.76 -2.63
CA GLU A 93 -0.31 15.61 -4.02
C GLU A 93 0.63 14.40 -4.21
N ILE A 94 0.44 13.33 -3.41
CA ILE A 94 1.23 12.10 -3.48
C ILE A 94 0.59 11.14 -4.49
N PRO A 95 1.32 10.68 -5.53
CA PRO A 95 0.81 9.69 -6.46
C PRO A 95 0.61 8.33 -5.79
N VAL A 96 -0.51 7.67 -6.13
CA VAL A 96 -0.84 6.32 -5.65
C VAL A 96 -0.88 5.35 -6.82
N TYR A 97 -0.09 4.27 -6.73
CA TYR A 97 -0.09 3.19 -7.72
C TYR A 97 -0.98 2.04 -7.26
N ASP A 98 -1.80 1.54 -8.16
CA ASP A 98 -2.80 0.51 -7.86
C ASP A 98 -2.21 -0.90 -7.94
N ILE A 99 -1.79 -1.44 -6.79
CA ILE A 99 -1.38 -2.84 -6.66
C ILE A 99 -2.53 -3.76 -6.21
N ASN A 100 -3.66 -3.19 -5.78
CA ASN A 100 -4.84 -3.96 -5.36
C ASN A 100 -5.36 -4.83 -6.51
N THR A 101 -5.53 -4.23 -7.69
CA THR A 101 -5.98 -4.95 -8.90
C THR A 101 -5.05 -6.12 -9.26
N ILE A 102 -3.74 -5.94 -9.08
CA ILE A 102 -2.75 -7.00 -9.33
C ILE A 102 -2.87 -8.09 -8.28
N SER A 103 -3.04 -7.73 -7.00
CA SER A 103 -3.14 -8.69 -5.90
C SER A 103 -4.36 -9.62 -6.03
N LYS A 104 -5.46 -9.14 -6.60
CA LYS A 104 -6.67 -9.94 -6.89
C LYS A 104 -6.41 -11.13 -7.82
N GLN A 105 -5.35 -11.10 -8.64
CA GLN A 105 -4.98 -12.23 -9.50
C GLN A 105 -4.57 -13.47 -8.70
N ALA A 106 -4.16 -13.31 -7.44
CA ALA A 106 -3.80 -14.42 -6.56
C ALA A 106 -4.98 -15.37 -6.29
N TYR A 107 -6.23 -14.91 -6.45
CA TYR A 107 -7.42 -15.75 -6.30
C TYR A 107 -7.40 -16.98 -7.22
N SER A 108 -6.89 -16.83 -8.45
CA SER A 108 -6.78 -17.89 -9.45
C SER A 108 -5.35 -18.34 -9.72
N ASN A 109 -4.35 -17.72 -9.09
CA ASN A 109 -2.95 -18.03 -9.30
C ASN A 109 -2.19 -18.07 -7.96
N GLU A 110 -2.15 -19.25 -7.35
CA GLU A 110 -1.52 -19.47 -6.05
C GLU A 110 0.00 -19.19 -6.05
N SER A 111 0.68 -19.19 -7.21
CA SER A 111 2.10 -18.82 -7.27
C SER A 111 2.39 -17.40 -6.83
N LEU A 112 1.36 -16.55 -6.80
CA LEU A 112 1.43 -15.17 -6.30
C LEU A 112 1.36 -15.07 -4.77
N ILE A 113 1.10 -16.19 -4.07
CA ILE A 113 1.07 -16.26 -2.61
C ILE A 113 2.33 -16.96 -2.10
N ALA A 114 2.87 -16.47 -1.00
CA ALA A 114 4.01 -17.06 -0.32
C ALA A 114 3.65 -18.40 0.34
N SER A 115 4.67 -19.16 0.78
CA SER A 115 4.48 -20.48 1.37
C SER A 115 3.65 -20.51 2.66
N ASP A 116 3.42 -19.35 3.28
CA ASP A 116 2.53 -19.22 4.44
C ASP A 116 1.04 -19.19 4.09
N GLY A 117 0.70 -19.19 2.79
CA GLY A 117 -0.67 -19.20 2.30
C GLY A 117 -1.43 -17.87 2.43
N LEU A 118 -0.75 -16.78 2.79
CA LEU A 118 -1.37 -15.49 3.08
C LEU A 118 -0.65 -14.30 2.41
N HIS A 119 0.65 -14.18 2.62
CA HIS A 119 1.40 -13.02 2.16
C HIS A 119 1.72 -13.09 0.65
N PRO A 120 1.91 -11.94 -0.02
CA PRO A 120 2.36 -11.92 -1.40
C PRO A 120 3.70 -12.65 -1.58
N SER A 121 3.82 -13.45 -2.63
CA SER A 121 5.08 -14.08 -3.02
C SER A 121 6.04 -13.08 -3.69
N GLY A 122 7.29 -13.47 -3.89
CA GLY A 122 8.24 -12.72 -4.70
C GLY A 122 7.76 -12.50 -6.14
N ALA A 123 6.96 -13.43 -6.69
CA ALA A 123 6.35 -13.26 -8.02
C ALA A 123 5.31 -12.14 -8.02
N GLN A 124 4.49 -12.03 -6.99
CA GLN A 124 3.53 -10.93 -6.87
C GLN A 124 4.24 -9.58 -6.67
N TYR A 125 5.25 -9.49 -5.82
CA TYR A 125 6.07 -8.28 -5.67
C TYR A 125 6.74 -7.87 -6.99
N LYS A 126 7.20 -8.83 -7.78
CA LYS A 126 7.75 -8.55 -9.11
C LYS A 126 6.72 -7.87 -10.01
N LEU A 127 5.49 -8.37 -10.07
CA LEU A 127 4.42 -7.75 -10.85
C LEU A 127 4.13 -6.31 -10.39
N TRP A 128 4.11 -6.05 -9.08
CA TRP A 128 3.93 -4.69 -8.56
C TRP A 128 5.04 -3.75 -9.01
N VAL A 129 6.30 -4.21 -8.92
CA VAL A 129 7.47 -3.41 -9.34
C VAL A 129 7.44 -3.16 -10.85
N GLU A 130 7.17 -4.17 -11.67
CA GLU A 130 7.08 -4.03 -13.13
C GLU A 130 5.99 -3.04 -13.55
N TYR A 131 4.85 -3.06 -12.86
CA TYR A 131 3.76 -2.13 -13.09
C TYR A 131 4.12 -0.69 -12.73
N MET A 132 4.64 -0.44 -11.52
CA MET A 132 4.86 0.91 -11.04
C MET A 132 6.15 1.56 -11.55
N LEU A 133 7.17 0.78 -11.89
CA LEU A 133 8.52 1.28 -12.19
C LEU A 133 8.59 2.31 -13.32
N PRO A 134 7.86 2.17 -14.45
CA PRO A 134 7.85 3.18 -15.51
C PRO A 134 7.35 4.54 -15.00
N PHE A 135 6.31 4.55 -14.18
CA PHE A 135 5.72 5.77 -13.62
C PHE A 135 6.64 6.40 -12.57
N VAL A 136 7.19 5.58 -11.67
CA VAL A 136 8.15 6.05 -10.66
C VAL A 136 9.36 6.67 -11.34
N LYS A 137 9.93 6.04 -12.35
CA LYS A 137 11.07 6.59 -13.11
C LYS A 137 10.74 7.92 -13.77
N GLN A 138 9.52 8.08 -14.28
CA GLN A 138 9.10 9.34 -14.91
C GLN A 138 8.86 10.44 -13.87
N TYR A 139 8.25 10.08 -12.74
CA TYR A 139 7.92 11.03 -11.67
C TYR A 139 9.15 11.58 -10.95
N PHE A 140 10.21 10.78 -10.83
CA PHE A 140 11.44 11.14 -10.10
C PHE A 140 12.61 11.58 -11.00
N LYS A 141 12.38 11.84 -12.28
CA LYS A 141 13.33 12.54 -13.13
C LYS A 141 13.38 14.01 -12.76
#